data_a4a7aa871fae417061c7f94d9c823c34
#
_entry.id   a4a7aa871fae417061c7f94d9c823c34
#
_cell.length_a   1.000
_cell.length_b   1.000
_cell.length_c   1.000
_cell.angle_alpha   90.00
_cell.angle_beta   90.00
_cell.angle_gamma   90.00
#
_symmetry.space_group_name_H-M   'P 1'
#
loop_
_entity.id
_entity.type
_entity.pdbx_description
1 polymer ?
#
loop_
_entity_poly.entity_id
_entity_poly.type
_entity_poly.pdbx_seq_one_letter_code
_entity_poly.pdbx_strand_id
1 'polypeptide(L)'
;MNIEVFRKYCLSLGNVSEKMPFGKFAARYDSILAFYVCGHMFCFIDIDNFTFVNVKSTPDEIEDIKERHVSIGTPINQSLKHWLQLNFNGDIPDTDIYTWVQRAFEIVRDKYTKQNTYKKVCSKPKL
;
A
#
# COMPACT_ATOMS: atom_id res chain seq x y z
N MET A 1 -15.38 -3.77 -3.09
CA MET A 1 -14.43 -2.69 -2.76
C MET A 1 -14.65 -1.52 -3.71
N ASN A 2 -14.79 -0.33 -3.17
CA ASN A 2 -15.07 0.87 -3.96
C ASN A 2 -13.82 1.74 -3.98
N ILE A 3 -13.43 2.22 -5.16
CA ILE A 3 -12.16 2.95 -5.29
C ILE A 3 -12.18 4.29 -4.55
N GLU A 4 -13.29 5.00 -4.55
CA GLU A 4 -13.35 6.28 -3.84
C GLU A 4 -13.28 6.07 -2.33
N VAL A 5 -13.94 5.03 -1.83
CA VAL A 5 -13.87 4.70 -0.41
C VAL A 5 -12.45 4.29 -0.03
N PHE A 6 -11.81 3.52 -0.90
CA PHE A 6 -10.44 3.09 -0.66
C PHE A 6 -9.48 4.28 -0.59
N ARG A 7 -9.61 5.20 -1.56
CA ARG A 7 -8.77 6.39 -1.57
C ARG A 7 -8.96 7.23 -0.32
N LYS A 8 -10.21 7.43 0.06
CA LYS A 8 -10.50 8.21 1.28
C LYS A 8 -9.88 7.56 2.51
N TYR A 9 -9.96 6.25 2.58
CA TYR A 9 -9.35 5.54 3.70
C TYR A 9 -7.84 5.77 3.77
N CYS A 10 -7.16 5.59 2.65
CA CYS A 10 -5.71 5.78 2.62
C CYS A 10 -5.32 7.19 3.02
N LEU A 11 -6.04 8.18 2.50
CA LEU A 11 -5.71 9.57 2.79
C LEU A 11 -6.03 9.95 4.23
N SER A 12 -6.86 9.17 4.91
CA SER A 12 -7.21 9.42 6.29
C SER A 12 -6.19 8.89 7.29
N LEU A 13 -5.24 8.08 6.84
CA LEU A 13 -4.30 7.43 7.75
C LEU A 13 -3.32 8.39 8.40
N GLY A 14 -3.08 9.54 7.78
CA GLY A 14 -2.17 10.52 8.33
C GLY A 14 -1.69 11.45 7.24
N ASN A 15 -0.42 11.72 7.22
CA ASN A 15 0.18 12.63 6.26
C ASN A 15 0.49 11.87 4.96
N VAL A 16 -0.57 11.45 4.28
CA VAL A 16 -0.47 10.62 3.08
C VAL A 16 -0.68 11.46 1.83
N SER A 17 0.14 11.23 0.82
CA SER A 17 -0.07 11.83 -0.50
C SER A 17 -0.30 10.72 -1.52
N GLU A 18 -0.92 11.09 -2.64
CA GLU A 18 -1.16 10.14 -3.72
C GLU A 18 -0.65 10.73 -5.02
N LYS A 19 -0.16 9.86 -5.91
CA LYS A 19 0.22 10.29 -7.25
C LYS A 19 0.39 9.08 -8.14
N MET A 20 0.44 9.33 -9.45
CA MET A 20 0.62 8.28 -10.44
C MET A 20 2.08 8.29 -10.86
N PRO A 21 2.91 7.46 -10.20
CA PRO A 21 4.37 7.57 -10.32
C PRO A 21 4.93 7.29 -11.69
N PHE A 22 4.22 6.50 -12.50
CA PHE A 22 4.73 6.13 -13.81
C PHE A 22 4.27 7.06 -14.92
N GLY A 23 3.17 7.77 -14.67
CA GLY A 23 2.63 8.72 -15.64
C GLY A 23 2.44 8.09 -17.00
N LYS A 24 2.51 8.93 -18.03
CA LYS A 24 2.28 8.48 -19.39
C LYS A 24 3.54 7.90 -20.04
N PHE A 25 4.65 7.88 -19.35
CA PHE A 25 5.90 7.39 -19.92
C PHE A 25 6.02 5.87 -19.85
N ALA A 26 5.15 5.22 -19.09
CA ALA A 26 5.17 3.77 -18.98
C ALA A 26 3.75 3.30 -19.23
N ALA A 27 3.38 3.17 -20.49
CA ALA A 27 2.00 2.87 -20.87
C ALA A 27 1.43 1.67 -20.14
N ARG A 28 2.27 0.72 -19.79
CA ARG A 28 1.82 -0.49 -19.11
C ARG A 28 1.38 -0.21 -17.68
N TYR A 29 1.90 0.87 -17.07
CA TYR A 29 1.62 1.17 -15.67
C TYR A 29 1.07 2.57 -15.47
N ASP A 30 0.52 3.15 -16.53
CA ASP A 30 0.04 4.53 -16.44
C ASP A 30 -1.25 4.67 -15.64
N SER A 31 -1.88 3.55 -15.26
CA SER A 31 -3.07 3.57 -14.43
C SER A 31 -2.79 3.26 -12.97
N ILE A 32 -1.53 3.16 -12.58
CA ILE A 32 -1.18 2.87 -11.19
C ILE A 32 -1.26 4.14 -10.36
N LEU A 33 -2.05 4.08 -9.30
CA LEU A 33 -2.15 5.17 -8.33
C LEU A 33 -1.51 4.71 -7.03
N ALA A 34 -0.50 5.42 -6.58
CA ALA A 34 0.28 5.03 -5.41
C ALA A 34 0.07 6.01 -4.26
N PHE A 35 0.18 5.50 -3.05
CA PHE A 35 0.02 6.28 -1.82
C PHE A 35 1.34 6.28 -1.06
N TYR A 36 1.72 7.47 -0.58
CA TYR A 36 3.03 7.71 0.01
C TYR A 36 2.92 8.24 1.43
N VAL A 37 3.86 7.82 2.27
CA VAL A 37 4.07 8.43 3.57
C VAL A 37 5.57 8.61 3.74
N CYS A 38 5.99 9.74 4.27
CA CYS A 38 7.42 10.06 4.42
C CYS A 38 8.16 10.04 3.07
N GLY A 39 7.44 10.32 1.99
CA GLY A 39 8.05 10.31 0.66
C GLY A 39 8.26 8.94 0.07
N HIS A 40 7.73 7.89 0.71
CA HIS A 40 7.91 6.52 0.25
C HIS A 40 6.58 5.82 0.07
N MET A 41 6.48 5.00 -0.98
CA MET A 41 5.26 4.31 -1.33
C MET A 41 4.96 3.20 -0.32
N PHE A 42 3.72 3.14 0.17
CA PHE A 42 3.33 2.06 1.06
C PHE A 42 2.24 1.17 0.46
N CYS A 43 1.50 1.65 -0.52
CA CYS A 43 0.57 0.78 -1.26
C CYS A 43 0.25 1.41 -2.60
N PHE A 44 -0.28 0.60 -3.52
CA PHE A 44 -0.73 1.13 -4.80
C PHE A 44 -1.83 0.24 -5.39
N ILE A 45 -2.64 0.85 -6.24
CA ILE A 45 -3.76 0.19 -6.90
C ILE A 45 -3.70 0.50 -8.39
N ASP A 46 -4.49 -0.24 -9.17
CA ASP A 46 -4.65 0.01 -10.59
C ASP A 46 -6.06 0.59 -10.78
N ILE A 47 -6.15 1.86 -11.19
CA ILE A 47 -7.47 2.51 -11.27
C ILE A 47 -8.29 2.04 -12.46
N ASP A 48 -7.64 1.46 -13.46
CA ASP A 48 -8.35 0.91 -14.62
C ASP A 48 -8.78 -0.53 -14.38
N ASN A 49 -8.13 -1.21 -13.45
CA ASN A 49 -8.45 -2.60 -13.13
C ASN A 49 -8.37 -2.75 -11.61
N PHE A 50 -9.37 -2.21 -10.93
CA PHE A 50 -9.37 -2.16 -9.48
C PHE A 50 -9.83 -3.49 -8.88
N THR A 51 -8.95 -4.49 -8.95
CA THR A 51 -9.23 -5.83 -8.45
C THR A 51 -8.24 -6.27 -7.38
N PHE A 52 -7.25 -5.44 -7.07
CA PHE A 52 -6.23 -5.80 -6.09
C PHE A 52 -5.60 -4.55 -5.51
N VAL A 53 -4.88 -4.73 -4.40
CA VAL A 53 -4.01 -3.69 -3.85
C VAL A 53 -2.68 -4.36 -3.52
N ASN A 54 -1.58 -3.65 -3.80
CA ASN A 54 -0.25 -4.07 -3.37
C ASN A 54 0.13 -3.23 -2.17
N VAL A 55 0.53 -3.90 -1.08
CA VAL A 55 0.86 -3.23 0.17
C VAL A 55 2.25 -3.62 0.61
N LYS A 56 2.93 -2.69 1.26
CA LYS A 56 4.24 -2.98 1.85
C LYS A 56 4.04 -3.91 3.03
N SER A 57 4.92 -4.90 3.16
CA SER A 57 4.83 -5.84 4.27
C SER A 57 6.22 -6.38 4.60
N THR A 58 6.28 -7.33 5.51
CA THR A 58 7.53 -7.98 5.87
C THR A 58 7.52 -9.40 5.36
N PRO A 59 8.71 -10.01 5.15
CA PRO A 59 8.75 -11.40 4.67
C PRO A 59 7.99 -12.36 5.56
N ASP A 60 8.10 -12.21 6.88
CA ASP A 60 7.41 -13.11 7.81
C ASP A 60 5.90 -12.97 7.70
N GLU A 61 5.40 -11.75 7.60
CA GLU A 61 3.97 -11.53 7.50
C GLU A 61 3.42 -12.03 6.17
N ILE A 62 4.20 -11.87 5.10
CA ILE A 62 3.79 -12.36 3.79
C ILE A 62 3.65 -13.88 3.80
N GLU A 63 4.62 -14.57 4.37
CA GLU A 63 4.55 -16.03 4.46
C GLU A 63 3.35 -16.48 5.29
N ASP A 64 3.10 -15.78 6.39
CA ASP A 64 1.99 -16.12 7.26
C ASP A 64 0.64 -15.99 6.56
N ILE A 65 0.44 -14.87 5.84
CA ILE A 65 -0.85 -14.67 5.19
C ILE A 65 -1.04 -15.62 4.01
N LYS A 66 0.05 -15.99 3.34
CA LYS A 66 -0.04 -16.95 2.23
C LYS A 66 -0.51 -18.31 2.71
N GLU A 67 -0.17 -18.69 3.94
CA GLU A 67 -0.60 -19.96 4.50
C GLU A 67 -2.08 -19.96 4.86
N ARG A 68 -2.65 -18.78 5.10
CA ARG A 68 -4.04 -18.68 5.56
C ARG A 68 -5.03 -18.31 4.47
N HIS A 69 -4.56 -17.75 3.36
CA HIS A 69 -5.46 -17.26 2.33
C HIS A 69 -4.95 -17.61 0.94
N VAL A 70 -5.89 -17.82 0.02
CA VAL A 70 -5.55 -18.10 -1.38
C VAL A 70 -5.66 -16.86 -2.26
N SER A 71 -6.23 -15.77 -1.76
CA SER A 71 -6.43 -14.55 -2.55
C SER A 71 -5.18 -13.67 -2.59
N ILE A 72 -4.01 -14.30 -2.62
CA ILE A 72 -2.73 -13.60 -2.67
C ILE A 72 -2.18 -13.71 -4.07
N GLY A 73 -1.94 -12.56 -4.69
CA GLY A 73 -1.41 -12.54 -6.04
C GLY A 73 0.09 -12.29 -6.06
N THR A 74 0.61 -12.14 -7.26
CA THR A 74 2.02 -11.80 -7.45
C THR A 74 2.11 -10.30 -7.65
N PRO A 75 2.89 -9.59 -6.84
CA PRO A 75 2.99 -8.13 -6.97
C PRO A 75 3.54 -7.73 -8.33
N ILE A 76 3.08 -6.58 -8.80
CA ILE A 76 3.59 -6.01 -10.04
C ILE A 76 5.06 -5.69 -9.90
N ASN A 77 5.45 -5.20 -8.74
CA ASN A 77 6.82 -4.85 -8.45
C ASN A 77 7.65 -6.11 -8.25
N GLN A 78 8.92 -6.02 -8.58
CA GLN A 78 9.81 -7.17 -8.50
C GLN A 78 10.27 -7.52 -7.09
N SER A 79 10.09 -6.63 -6.15
CA SER A 79 10.58 -6.85 -4.79
C SER A 79 9.59 -7.69 -3.99
N LEU A 80 9.56 -8.97 -4.29
CA LEU A 80 8.57 -9.88 -3.73
C LEU A 80 8.69 -10.08 -2.22
N LYS A 81 9.86 -9.79 -1.65
CA LYS A 81 10.06 -10.00 -0.23
C LYS A 81 9.32 -9.01 0.65
N HIS A 82 9.01 -7.85 0.10
CA HIS A 82 8.45 -6.76 0.89
C HIS A 82 7.14 -6.23 0.36
N TRP A 83 6.57 -6.88 -0.65
CA TRP A 83 5.31 -6.47 -1.23
C TRP A 83 4.33 -7.62 -1.24
N LEU A 84 3.09 -7.32 -0.88
CA LEU A 84 2.02 -8.29 -0.76
C LEU A 84 0.87 -7.83 -1.64
N GLN A 85 0.40 -8.70 -2.53
CA GLN A 85 -0.75 -8.38 -3.36
C GLN A 85 -1.99 -9.07 -2.83
N LEU A 86 -2.98 -8.28 -2.46
CA LEU A 86 -4.24 -8.77 -1.92
C LEU A 86 -5.32 -8.57 -2.97
N ASN A 87 -5.92 -9.68 -3.39
CA ASN A 87 -6.99 -9.63 -4.39
C ASN A 87 -8.31 -9.39 -3.71
N PHE A 88 -9.12 -8.49 -4.30
CA PHE A 88 -10.44 -8.18 -3.76
C PHE A 88 -11.41 -9.29 -4.11
N ASN A 89 -12.51 -9.37 -3.37
CA ASN A 89 -13.59 -10.32 -3.62
C ASN A 89 -13.16 -11.78 -3.55
N GLY A 90 -12.11 -12.04 -2.79
CA GLY A 90 -11.65 -13.40 -2.54
C GLY A 90 -11.93 -13.81 -1.12
N ASP A 91 -11.06 -14.62 -0.55
CA ASP A 91 -11.26 -15.13 0.80
C ASP A 91 -10.77 -14.18 1.89
N ILE A 92 -10.29 -12.99 1.53
CA ILE A 92 -9.87 -12.00 2.51
C ILE A 92 -10.93 -10.91 2.58
N PRO A 93 -11.57 -10.73 3.74
CA PRO A 93 -12.59 -9.69 3.87
C PRO A 93 -12.01 -8.30 3.68
N ASP A 94 -12.84 -7.36 3.22
CA ASP A 94 -12.41 -5.99 3.03
C ASP A 94 -11.82 -5.37 4.30
N THR A 95 -12.39 -5.70 5.45
CA THR A 95 -11.89 -5.17 6.71
C THR A 95 -10.44 -5.60 6.96
N ASP A 96 -10.11 -6.83 6.59
CA ASP A 96 -8.74 -7.32 6.73
C ASP A 96 -7.82 -6.68 5.72
N ILE A 97 -8.32 -6.43 4.52
CA ILE A 97 -7.53 -5.72 3.51
C ILE A 97 -7.16 -4.34 4.02
N TYR A 98 -8.12 -3.62 4.62
CA TYR A 98 -7.82 -2.31 5.19
C TYR A 98 -6.81 -2.41 6.33
N THR A 99 -6.86 -3.47 7.12
CA THR A 99 -5.89 -3.69 8.18
C THR A 99 -4.48 -3.82 7.59
N TRP A 100 -4.34 -4.54 6.48
CA TRP A 100 -3.04 -4.68 5.83
C TRP A 100 -2.56 -3.38 5.22
N VAL A 101 -3.48 -2.56 4.72
CA VAL A 101 -3.12 -1.25 4.20
C VAL A 101 -2.59 -0.37 5.33
N GLN A 102 -3.28 -0.37 6.47
CA GLN A 102 -2.83 0.40 7.63
C GLN A 102 -1.48 -0.11 8.13
N ARG A 103 -1.30 -1.43 8.14
CA ARG A 103 -0.03 -2.02 8.54
C ARG A 103 1.10 -1.55 7.62
N ALA A 104 0.84 -1.51 6.33
CA ALA A 104 1.83 -1.04 5.36
C ALA A 104 2.20 0.41 5.63
N PHE A 105 1.21 1.24 5.91
CA PHE A 105 1.43 2.63 6.27
C PHE A 105 2.35 2.73 7.48
N GLU A 106 2.07 1.95 8.51
CA GLU A 106 2.86 2.00 9.74
C GLU A 106 4.29 1.52 9.53
N ILE A 107 4.47 0.47 8.75
CA ILE A 107 5.80 -0.06 8.46
C ILE A 107 6.67 1.02 7.82
N VAL A 108 6.14 1.67 6.80
CA VAL A 108 6.90 2.68 6.07
C VAL A 108 7.12 3.92 6.93
N ARG A 109 6.05 4.40 7.59
CA ARG A 109 6.15 5.56 8.45
C ARG A 109 7.22 5.36 9.53
N ASP A 110 7.17 4.22 10.21
CA ASP A 110 8.08 3.98 11.33
C ASP A 110 9.52 3.84 10.86
N LYS A 111 9.71 3.18 9.74
CA LYS A 111 11.05 3.00 9.19
C LYS A 111 11.74 4.34 8.91
N TYR A 112 11.03 5.24 8.24
CA TYR A 112 11.64 6.49 7.82
C TYR A 112 11.60 7.56 8.89
N THR A 113 10.71 7.43 9.84
CA THR A 113 10.71 8.31 11.00
C THR A 113 11.94 8.06 11.86
N LYS A 114 12.27 6.78 12.07
CA LYS A 114 13.46 6.44 12.85
C LYS A 114 14.73 6.94 12.21
N GLN A 115 14.80 6.88 10.87
CA GLN A 115 15.99 7.30 10.15
C GLN A 115 16.16 8.81 10.14
N ASN A 116 15.07 9.55 10.35
CA ASN A 116 15.08 10.99 10.27
C ASN A 116 14.50 11.61 11.52
N THR A 117 14.97 11.18 12.67
CA THR A 117 14.39 11.60 13.94
C THR A 117 14.43 13.10 14.13
N TYR A 118 15.45 13.78 13.62
CA TYR A 118 15.53 15.21 13.78
C TYR A 118 14.68 16.00 12.81
N LYS A 119 14.19 15.37 11.74
CA LYS A 119 13.38 16.06 10.75
C LYS A 119 11.92 16.05 11.09
N LYS A 120 11.40 14.91 11.46
CA LYS A 120 10.03 14.76 11.92
C LYS A 120 8.95 15.18 10.97
N VAL A 121 9.29 15.40 9.71
CA VAL A 121 8.28 15.89 8.78
C VAL A 121 7.27 14.85 8.41
N CYS A 122 7.67 13.61 8.33
CA CYS A 122 6.76 12.58 7.86
C CYS A 122 6.05 11.86 9.00
N SER A 123 6.52 12.01 10.21
CA SER A 123 5.91 11.32 11.33
C SER A 123 4.84 12.14 12.02
N LYS A 124 4.76 13.44 11.74
CA LYS A 124 3.81 14.27 12.40
C LYS A 124 2.57 14.40 11.61
N PRO A 125 1.46 13.94 12.16
CA PRO A 125 0.19 14.23 11.49
C PRO A 125 -0.04 15.72 11.53
N LYS A 126 -0.96 16.16 10.72
CA LYS A 126 -1.33 17.52 10.79
C LYS A 126 -2.01 17.75 12.07
N LEU A 127 -1.59 18.63 12.80
CA LEU A 127 -2.20 18.89 14.09
C LEU A 127 -3.37 19.81 13.98
#